data_7608754bf21199a4f1cbf6d13940bca5
#
_entry.id   7608754bf21199a4f1cbf6d13940bca5
#
_cell.length_a   1.000
_cell.length_b   1.000
_cell.length_c   1.000
_cell.angle_alpha   90.00
_cell.angle_beta   90.00
_cell.angle_gamma   90.00
#
_symmetry.space_group_name_H-M   'P 1'
#
loop_
_entity.id
_entity.type
_entity.pdbx_description
1 polymer ?
#
loop_
_entity_poly.entity_id
_entity_poly.type
_entity_poly.pdbx_seq_one_letter_code
_entity_poly.pdbx_strand_id
1 'polypeptide(L)'
;MALKDMTAEQLKAFRDECRKQYDDFKSQGLKLDMSRGKPCKEQLDMSMPMLDVLNSSSSLIDADGVDVRNYGFLTGITEAKKLFADLLGVDPSMIIVGGNSSLTLMYDSVARAMQFGVYGSTKPWGKCDKVKFLCPVPGYDRHFGITETFGIEMINVPMTPQGPDMDMVEELVNNDPAVKGIWCVPMYSNPDGYTYSDETVKRFAALKPAAEDFRIFWDNAYCVHHLKDDHDSLLNIFDEAKKCGNEDMIFEFASTSKITFPGAGVAVIAASENNVKHISKLLGMQNISYDKVNQLRHVRYFGNADGLRKYMEKHKAILAPKFDTVIRILTEQMGDLDILTWNEPKGGYFISVNTLDGCAKEVARLCKEGGVVLTGAGATFPYKKDPNDKNIRLSPSFPTLERSEEHTSELQSLPNLVCRLLREKK
;
A
#
# COMPACT_ATOMS: atom_id res chain seq x y z
N MET A 1 -27.11 20.87 -4.62
CA MET A 1 -28.08 20.39 -5.66
C MET A 1 -27.29 19.60 -6.69
N ALA A 2 -27.68 18.35 -6.94
CA ALA A 2 -26.99 17.50 -7.91
C ALA A 2 -27.02 18.10 -9.32
N LEU A 3 -25.94 17.93 -10.10
CA LEU A 3 -25.86 18.49 -11.46
C LEU A 3 -26.95 17.95 -12.39
N LYS A 4 -27.38 16.70 -12.16
CA LYS A 4 -28.46 16.07 -12.94
C LYS A 4 -29.82 16.77 -12.80
N ASP A 5 -30.02 17.51 -11.69
CA ASP A 5 -31.27 18.18 -11.35
C ASP A 5 -31.28 19.66 -11.80
N MET A 6 -30.16 20.14 -12.37
CA MET A 6 -30.02 21.51 -12.85
C MET A 6 -30.61 21.69 -14.25
N THR A 7 -31.25 22.84 -14.49
CA THR A 7 -31.66 23.25 -15.86
C THR A 7 -30.43 23.55 -16.72
N ALA A 8 -30.62 23.58 -18.05
CA ALA A 8 -29.54 23.91 -18.99
C ALA A 8 -28.91 25.30 -18.71
N GLU A 9 -29.70 26.28 -18.28
CA GLU A 9 -29.23 27.63 -17.92
C GLU A 9 -28.40 27.59 -16.62
N GLN A 10 -28.88 26.87 -15.61
CA GLN A 10 -28.15 26.67 -14.35
C GLN A 10 -26.81 25.94 -14.58
N LEU A 11 -26.80 24.87 -15.38
CA LEU A 11 -25.57 24.16 -15.76
C LEU A 11 -24.58 25.06 -16.49
N LYS A 12 -25.08 25.96 -17.37
CA LYS A 12 -24.22 26.90 -18.07
C LYS A 12 -23.62 27.92 -17.10
N ALA A 13 -24.43 28.51 -16.23
CA ALA A 13 -23.96 29.48 -15.23
C ALA A 13 -22.95 28.83 -14.27
N PHE A 14 -23.26 27.64 -13.77
CA PHE A 14 -22.37 26.86 -12.91
C PHE A 14 -21.03 26.55 -13.61
N ARG A 15 -21.06 26.11 -14.85
CA ARG A 15 -19.85 25.87 -15.63
C ARG A 15 -19.01 27.14 -15.80
N ASP A 16 -19.64 28.27 -16.13
CA ASP A 16 -18.93 29.50 -16.39
C ASP A 16 -18.30 30.06 -15.10
N GLU A 17 -18.96 29.93 -13.96
CA GLU A 17 -18.40 30.26 -12.64
C GLU A 17 -17.22 29.37 -12.29
N CYS A 18 -17.40 28.06 -12.39
CA CYS A 18 -16.32 27.14 -12.14
C CYS A 18 -15.10 27.40 -13.06
N ARG A 19 -15.30 27.72 -14.35
CA ARG A 19 -14.20 28.03 -15.26
C ARG A 19 -13.44 29.26 -14.82
N LYS A 20 -14.14 30.29 -14.36
CA LYS A 20 -13.50 31.47 -13.80
C LYS A 20 -12.63 31.12 -12.60
N GLN A 21 -13.16 30.35 -11.66
CA GLN A 21 -12.41 29.89 -10.47
C GLN A 21 -11.17 29.10 -10.87
N TYR A 22 -11.26 28.21 -11.86
CA TYR A 22 -10.11 27.48 -12.39
C TYR A 22 -9.06 28.39 -13.02
N ASP A 23 -9.46 29.35 -13.85
CA ASP A 23 -8.54 30.28 -14.50
C ASP A 23 -7.86 31.21 -13.47
N ASP A 24 -8.61 31.69 -12.45
CA ASP A 24 -8.10 32.47 -11.32
C ASP A 24 -7.06 31.65 -10.54
N PHE A 25 -7.39 30.39 -10.23
CA PHE A 25 -6.48 29.47 -9.56
C PHE A 25 -5.19 29.21 -10.38
N LYS A 26 -5.34 28.84 -11.64
CA LYS A 26 -4.21 28.59 -12.55
C LYS A 26 -3.27 29.82 -12.66
N SER A 27 -3.81 31.03 -12.56
CA SER A 27 -3.04 32.27 -12.59
C SER A 27 -2.09 32.44 -11.40
N GLN A 28 -2.34 31.75 -10.28
CA GLN A 28 -1.49 31.80 -9.07
C GLN A 28 -0.15 31.07 -9.26
N GLY A 29 -0.04 30.19 -10.29
CA GLY A 29 1.20 29.50 -10.64
C GLY A 29 1.71 28.54 -9.57
N LEU A 30 0.83 27.94 -8.79
CA LEU A 30 1.15 27.02 -7.69
C LEU A 30 1.84 25.75 -8.20
N LYS A 31 2.62 25.11 -7.32
CA LYS A 31 3.30 23.85 -7.59
C LYS A 31 3.06 22.91 -6.42
N LEU A 32 2.08 22.07 -6.56
CA LEU A 32 1.54 21.23 -5.50
C LEU A 32 1.64 19.76 -5.92
N ASP A 33 2.03 18.86 -4.99
CA ASP A 33 2.23 17.44 -5.27
C ASP A 33 1.48 16.58 -4.25
N MET A 34 0.39 15.96 -4.69
CA MET A 34 -0.38 14.95 -3.96
C MET A 34 -0.25 13.55 -4.57
N SER A 35 0.79 13.31 -5.39
CA SER A 35 0.92 12.06 -6.15
C SER A 35 1.51 10.91 -5.35
N ARG A 36 2.30 11.19 -4.29
CA ARG A 36 3.10 10.18 -3.60
C ARG A 36 2.82 10.11 -2.11
N GLY A 37 2.43 8.92 -1.64
CA GLY A 37 2.33 8.58 -0.22
C GLY A 37 3.71 8.37 0.39
N LYS A 38 4.39 9.46 0.76
CA LYS A 38 5.68 9.44 1.45
C LYS A 38 5.59 10.25 2.75
N PRO A 39 6.42 9.94 3.76
CA PRO A 39 6.49 10.72 4.98
C PRO A 39 6.81 12.19 4.70
N CYS A 40 6.14 13.09 5.40
CA CYS A 40 6.45 14.52 5.39
C CYS A 40 7.69 14.84 6.24
N LYS A 41 8.14 16.10 6.15
CA LYS A 41 9.32 16.54 6.89
C LYS A 41 9.18 16.32 8.39
N GLU A 42 8.03 16.63 8.97
CA GLU A 42 7.74 16.49 10.39
C GLU A 42 7.86 15.03 10.86
N GLN A 43 7.39 14.08 10.05
CA GLN A 43 7.55 12.65 10.35
C GLN A 43 9.01 12.21 10.29
N LEU A 44 9.78 12.71 9.32
CA LEU A 44 11.22 12.41 9.23
C LEU A 44 11.99 13.03 10.39
N ASP A 45 11.69 14.27 10.76
CA ASP A 45 12.34 14.97 11.88
C ASP A 45 12.10 14.24 13.22
N MET A 46 10.92 13.64 13.44
CA MET A 46 10.67 12.81 14.60
C MET A 46 11.58 11.59 14.71
N SER A 47 12.07 11.09 13.59
CA SER A 47 12.99 9.95 13.54
C SER A 47 14.46 10.35 13.73
N MET A 48 14.81 11.65 13.71
CA MET A 48 16.18 12.12 13.82
C MET A 48 16.93 11.61 15.06
N PRO A 49 16.31 11.54 16.27
CA PRO A 49 16.98 10.99 17.45
C PRO A 49 17.44 9.53 17.30
N MET A 50 16.86 8.79 16.33
CA MET A 50 17.30 7.43 16.04
C MET A 50 18.75 7.37 15.52
N LEU A 51 19.26 8.46 14.93
CA LEU A 51 20.64 8.52 14.44
C LEU A 51 21.66 8.53 15.58
N ASP A 52 21.25 8.95 16.79
CA ASP A 52 22.12 9.05 17.96
C ASP A 52 22.06 7.80 18.86
N VAL A 53 21.16 6.86 18.56
CA VAL A 53 20.97 5.62 19.35
C VAL A 53 22.21 4.71 19.32
N LEU A 54 22.90 4.68 18.18
CA LEU A 54 24.16 3.95 18.01
C LEU A 54 25.26 4.91 17.53
N ASN A 55 26.34 4.97 18.32
CA ASN A 55 27.53 5.74 18.00
C ASN A 55 28.81 4.94 18.33
N SER A 56 29.98 5.54 18.18
CA SER A 56 31.26 4.87 18.36
C SER A 56 31.50 4.36 19.78
N SER A 57 30.74 4.84 20.78
CA SER A 57 30.84 4.38 22.20
C SER A 57 29.75 3.36 22.54
N SER A 58 28.82 3.07 21.64
CA SER A 58 27.75 2.11 21.89
C SER A 58 28.26 0.66 21.85
N SER A 59 27.68 -0.20 22.66
CA SER A 59 27.83 -1.64 22.47
C SER A 59 27.11 -2.06 21.17
N LEU A 60 27.83 -2.68 20.27
CA LEU A 60 27.31 -3.22 19.01
C LEU A 60 27.15 -4.75 19.07
N ILE A 61 26.94 -5.24 20.31
CA ILE A 61 26.58 -6.63 20.59
C ILE A 61 25.08 -6.69 20.83
N ASP A 62 24.39 -7.62 20.16
CA ASP A 62 22.97 -7.88 20.38
C ASP A 62 22.70 -8.68 21.66
N ALA A 63 21.43 -8.99 21.96
CA ALA A 63 21.04 -9.74 23.16
C ALA A 63 21.58 -11.16 23.20
N ASP A 64 21.92 -11.76 22.07
CA ASP A 64 22.48 -13.11 21.96
C ASP A 64 24.01 -13.13 21.94
N GLY A 65 24.65 -11.97 22.19
CA GLY A 65 26.11 -11.84 22.22
C GLY A 65 26.75 -11.72 20.82
N VAL A 66 25.96 -11.42 19.77
CA VAL A 66 26.44 -11.31 18.41
C VAL A 66 26.97 -9.91 18.13
N ASP A 67 28.17 -9.82 17.58
CA ASP A 67 28.70 -8.57 17.02
C ASP A 67 28.02 -8.24 15.68
N VAL A 68 27.13 -7.24 15.71
CA VAL A 68 26.33 -6.87 14.54
C VAL A 68 27.14 -6.22 13.41
N ARG A 69 28.40 -5.91 13.64
CA ARG A 69 29.31 -5.34 12.62
C ARG A 69 29.85 -6.41 11.64
N ASN A 70 29.81 -7.69 12.04
CA ASN A 70 30.43 -8.76 11.30
C ASN A 70 29.40 -9.54 10.45
N TYR A 71 29.84 -10.47 9.64
CA TYR A 71 29.03 -11.39 8.83
C TYR A 71 28.17 -12.31 9.69
N GLY A 72 27.24 -12.99 9.03
CA GLY A 72 26.36 -14.00 9.65
C GLY A 72 24.97 -13.48 9.98
N PHE A 73 24.14 -14.38 10.51
CA PHE A 73 22.70 -14.10 10.81
C PHE A 73 21.93 -13.67 9.57
N LEU A 74 21.97 -14.52 8.56
CA LEU A 74 21.36 -14.31 7.25
C LEU A 74 19.89 -13.82 7.33
N THR A 75 19.14 -14.33 8.30
CA THR A 75 17.72 -14.01 8.48
C THR A 75 17.47 -12.85 9.47
N GLY A 76 18.53 -12.17 9.89
CA GLY A 76 18.44 -11.03 10.82
C GLY A 76 18.74 -11.40 12.27
N ILE A 77 18.95 -10.38 13.13
CA ILE A 77 19.19 -10.55 14.56
C ILE A 77 17.90 -10.94 15.30
N THR A 78 18.03 -11.72 16.36
CA THR A 78 16.89 -12.26 17.13
C THR A 78 15.97 -11.15 17.65
N GLU A 79 16.54 -10.07 18.16
CA GLU A 79 15.77 -8.93 18.69
C GLU A 79 14.89 -8.27 17.60
N ALA A 80 15.43 -8.11 16.38
CA ALA A 80 14.67 -7.55 15.27
C ALA A 80 13.54 -8.51 14.81
N LYS A 81 13.84 -9.82 14.74
CA LYS A 81 12.81 -10.83 14.46
C LYS A 81 11.69 -10.77 15.49
N LYS A 82 12.03 -10.67 16.78
CA LYS A 82 11.06 -10.59 17.87
C LYS A 82 10.21 -9.32 17.76
N LEU A 83 10.82 -8.17 17.50
CA LEU A 83 10.10 -6.91 17.31
C LEU A 83 9.02 -7.01 16.24
N PHE A 84 9.37 -7.56 15.08
CA PHE A 84 8.40 -7.69 13.97
C PHE A 84 7.43 -8.85 14.20
N ALA A 85 7.83 -9.93 14.82
CA ALA A 85 6.95 -11.03 15.19
C ALA A 85 5.85 -10.56 16.16
N ASP A 86 6.20 -9.80 17.20
CA ASP A 86 5.23 -9.19 18.13
C ASP A 86 4.31 -8.17 17.43
N LEU A 87 4.81 -7.50 16.37
CA LEU A 87 4.03 -6.55 15.60
C LEU A 87 3.00 -7.24 14.70
N LEU A 88 3.39 -8.36 14.07
CA LEU A 88 2.57 -9.11 13.10
C LEU A 88 1.78 -10.25 13.75
N GLY A 89 2.01 -10.53 15.03
CA GLY A 89 1.33 -11.62 15.74
C GLY A 89 1.76 -13.01 15.29
N VAL A 90 3.05 -13.22 14.98
CA VAL A 90 3.59 -14.50 14.49
C VAL A 90 4.78 -14.95 15.35
N ASP A 91 5.24 -16.19 15.15
CA ASP A 91 6.45 -16.68 15.82
C ASP A 91 7.73 -16.04 15.20
N PRO A 92 8.73 -15.64 16.01
CA PRO A 92 9.97 -15.09 15.49
C PRO A 92 10.73 -15.99 14.50
N SER A 93 10.53 -17.31 14.54
CA SER A 93 11.11 -18.26 13.57
C SER A 93 10.51 -18.10 12.15
N MET A 94 9.33 -17.50 12.05
CA MET A 94 8.67 -17.21 10.78
C MET A 94 9.21 -15.94 10.10
N ILE A 95 10.05 -15.14 10.78
CA ILE A 95 10.54 -13.86 10.29
C ILE A 95 11.91 -13.98 9.61
N ILE A 96 12.02 -13.42 8.41
CA ILE A 96 13.29 -13.07 7.78
C ILE A 96 13.36 -11.55 7.71
N VAL A 97 14.35 -10.96 8.36
CA VAL A 97 14.64 -9.52 8.30
C VAL A 97 15.49 -9.26 7.07
N GLY A 98 15.01 -8.40 6.19
CA GLY A 98 15.66 -8.05 4.92
C GLY A 98 16.36 -6.69 4.93
N GLY A 99 16.38 -6.06 3.76
CA GLY A 99 16.89 -4.70 3.57
C GLY A 99 15.91 -3.63 4.03
N ASN A 100 15.99 -2.47 3.40
CA ASN A 100 15.22 -1.29 3.81
C ASN A 100 13.78 -1.22 3.28
N SER A 101 13.37 -2.11 2.38
CA SER A 101 12.09 -2.01 1.68
C SER A 101 11.41 -3.36 1.49
N SER A 102 10.13 -3.44 1.88
CA SER A 102 9.27 -4.60 1.57
C SER A 102 9.09 -4.79 0.06
N LEU A 103 9.13 -3.72 -0.73
CA LEU A 103 9.07 -3.81 -2.19
C LEU A 103 10.20 -4.66 -2.77
N THR A 104 11.44 -4.50 -2.25
CA THR A 104 12.57 -5.34 -2.65
C THR A 104 12.33 -6.80 -2.28
N LEU A 105 11.82 -7.09 -1.09
CA LEU A 105 11.51 -8.45 -0.67
C LEU A 105 10.42 -9.09 -1.53
N MET A 106 9.38 -8.32 -1.91
CA MET A 106 8.34 -8.78 -2.83
C MET A 106 8.90 -9.06 -4.23
N TYR A 107 9.71 -8.14 -4.77
CA TYR A 107 10.40 -8.34 -6.05
C TYR A 107 11.26 -9.61 -6.03
N ASP A 108 12.09 -9.76 -4.99
CA ASP A 108 12.97 -10.92 -4.82
C ASP A 108 12.17 -12.23 -4.67
N SER A 109 11.01 -12.18 -4.01
CA SER A 109 10.14 -13.35 -3.86
C SER A 109 9.57 -13.81 -5.20
N VAL A 110 9.12 -12.87 -6.05
CA VAL A 110 8.68 -13.18 -7.41
C VAL A 110 9.87 -13.65 -8.26
N ALA A 111 11.02 -12.98 -8.19
CA ALA A 111 12.23 -13.36 -8.93
C ALA A 111 12.68 -14.78 -8.58
N ARG A 112 12.72 -15.13 -7.29
CA ARG A 112 13.04 -16.50 -6.83
C ARG A 112 12.01 -17.51 -7.31
N ALA A 113 10.73 -17.20 -7.24
CA ALA A 113 9.67 -18.07 -7.75
C ALA A 113 9.80 -18.33 -9.26
N MET A 114 10.11 -17.29 -10.02
CA MET A 114 10.34 -17.41 -11.49
C MET A 114 11.57 -18.25 -11.82
N GLN A 115 12.67 -18.13 -11.06
CA GLN A 115 13.93 -18.80 -11.36
C GLN A 115 14.04 -20.19 -10.73
N PHE A 116 13.53 -20.39 -9.51
CA PHE A 116 13.78 -21.58 -8.69
C PHE A 116 12.51 -22.25 -8.20
N GLY A 117 11.35 -21.60 -8.33
CA GLY A 117 10.09 -22.00 -7.71
C GLY A 117 10.00 -21.54 -6.24
N VAL A 118 8.85 -21.79 -5.65
CA VAL A 118 8.59 -21.65 -4.22
C VAL A 118 8.60 -23.03 -3.56
N TYR A 119 8.53 -23.09 -2.24
CA TYR A 119 8.36 -24.38 -1.56
C TYR A 119 7.11 -25.11 -2.11
N GLY A 120 7.24 -26.37 -2.45
CA GLY A 120 6.20 -27.19 -3.09
C GLY A 120 6.12 -27.07 -4.62
N SER A 121 6.86 -26.19 -5.28
CA SER A 121 6.88 -26.13 -6.74
C SER A 121 7.49 -27.40 -7.35
N THR A 122 6.82 -27.97 -8.33
CA THR A 122 7.37 -29.05 -9.16
C THR A 122 8.34 -28.54 -10.22
N LYS A 123 8.19 -27.29 -10.64
CA LYS A 123 9.08 -26.56 -11.55
C LYS A 123 9.02 -25.05 -11.27
N PRO A 124 10.08 -24.29 -11.61
CA PRO A 124 10.06 -22.84 -11.51
C PRO A 124 8.91 -22.21 -12.31
N TRP A 125 8.32 -21.11 -11.78
CA TRP A 125 7.23 -20.42 -12.48
C TRP A 125 7.62 -19.97 -13.89
N GLY A 126 8.88 -19.52 -14.09
CA GLY A 126 9.39 -19.12 -15.41
C GLY A 126 9.51 -20.26 -16.44
N LYS A 127 9.31 -21.51 -16.01
CA LYS A 127 9.23 -22.68 -16.90
C LYS A 127 7.81 -23.18 -17.11
N CYS A 128 6.82 -22.51 -16.55
CA CYS A 128 5.41 -22.77 -16.83
C CYS A 128 5.02 -22.10 -18.15
N ASP A 129 4.11 -22.73 -18.89
CA ASP A 129 3.62 -22.17 -20.16
C ASP A 129 2.95 -20.82 -19.96
N LYS A 130 2.28 -20.65 -18.81
CA LYS A 130 1.61 -19.43 -18.43
C LYS A 130 1.64 -19.26 -16.92
N VAL A 131 1.84 -18.01 -16.48
CA VAL A 131 1.74 -17.59 -15.09
C VAL A 131 0.79 -16.40 -15.01
N LYS A 132 -0.16 -16.46 -14.08
CA LYS A 132 -1.14 -15.42 -13.85
C LYS A 132 -1.11 -14.97 -12.40
N PHE A 133 -1.34 -13.69 -12.18
CA PHE A 133 -1.55 -13.10 -10.86
C PHE A 133 -2.89 -12.39 -10.78
N LEU A 134 -3.59 -12.59 -9.68
CA LEU A 134 -4.77 -11.82 -9.36
C LEU A 134 -4.35 -10.47 -8.78
N CYS A 135 -4.96 -9.43 -9.27
CA CYS A 135 -4.65 -8.06 -8.94
C CYS A 135 -5.92 -7.34 -8.46
N PRO A 136 -6.17 -7.26 -7.14
CA PRO A 136 -7.23 -6.42 -6.60
C PRO A 136 -7.08 -4.98 -7.06
N VAL A 137 -8.16 -4.40 -7.61
CA VAL A 137 -8.18 -3.07 -8.23
C VAL A 137 -9.36 -2.22 -7.73
N PRO A 138 -9.10 -0.93 -7.50
CA PRO A 138 -7.81 -0.24 -7.63
C PRO A 138 -6.78 -0.75 -6.62
N GLY A 139 -5.49 -0.74 -7.00
CA GLY A 139 -4.42 -1.34 -6.18
C GLY A 139 -3.08 -0.61 -6.28
N TYR A 140 -2.04 -1.21 -5.70
CA TYR A 140 -0.72 -0.60 -5.63
C TYR A 140 0.07 -0.79 -6.93
N ASP A 141 0.38 0.31 -7.60
CA ASP A 141 1.06 0.36 -8.91
C ASP A 141 2.40 -0.39 -8.97
N ARG A 142 3.13 -0.49 -7.83
CA ARG A 142 4.41 -1.20 -7.78
C ARG A 142 4.25 -2.73 -7.81
N HIS A 143 3.18 -3.26 -7.23
CA HIS A 143 2.83 -4.68 -7.34
C HIS A 143 2.62 -5.05 -8.81
N PHE A 144 1.84 -4.25 -9.51
CA PHE A 144 1.60 -4.46 -10.95
C PHE A 144 2.86 -4.31 -11.77
N GLY A 145 3.72 -3.34 -11.43
CA GLY A 145 5.02 -3.16 -12.08
C GLY A 145 5.96 -4.36 -11.91
N ILE A 146 6.01 -4.98 -10.74
CA ILE A 146 6.76 -6.23 -10.52
C ILE A 146 6.21 -7.32 -11.45
N THR A 147 4.89 -7.53 -11.42
CA THR A 147 4.22 -8.58 -12.19
C THR A 147 4.47 -8.41 -13.70
N GLU A 148 4.32 -7.17 -14.20
CA GLU A 148 4.59 -6.83 -15.60
C GLU A 148 6.05 -7.07 -16.00
N THR A 149 7.01 -6.72 -15.11
CA THR A 149 8.45 -6.90 -15.35
C THR A 149 8.82 -8.36 -15.58
N PHE A 150 8.17 -9.29 -14.90
CA PHE A 150 8.38 -10.71 -15.06
C PHE A 150 7.51 -11.36 -16.14
N GLY A 151 6.74 -10.59 -16.90
CA GLY A 151 5.88 -11.10 -17.97
C GLY A 151 4.69 -11.94 -17.45
N ILE A 152 4.31 -11.76 -16.20
CA ILE A 152 3.19 -12.46 -15.58
C ILE A 152 1.88 -11.77 -16.01
N GLU A 153 0.91 -12.55 -16.49
CA GLU A 153 -0.42 -12.03 -16.86
C GLU A 153 -1.17 -11.56 -15.60
N MET A 154 -1.73 -10.38 -15.66
CA MET A 154 -2.50 -9.79 -14.56
C MET A 154 -3.99 -9.85 -14.82
N ILE A 155 -4.74 -10.35 -13.84
CA ILE A 155 -6.21 -10.43 -13.86
C ILE A 155 -6.75 -9.45 -12.83
N ASN A 156 -7.56 -8.49 -13.25
CA ASN A 156 -8.24 -7.56 -12.35
C ASN A 156 -9.27 -8.30 -11.50
N VAL A 157 -9.23 -8.06 -10.19
CA VAL A 157 -10.27 -8.48 -9.23
C VAL A 157 -10.87 -7.23 -8.59
N PRO A 158 -12.17 -6.98 -8.68
CA PRO A 158 -12.77 -5.80 -8.06
C PRO A 158 -12.55 -5.76 -6.55
N MET A 159 -12.24 -4.58 -6.00
CA MET A 159 -12.27 -4.33 -4.56
C MET A 159 -13.67 -4.00 -4.09
N THR A 160 -14.00 -4.45 -2.89
CA THR A 160 -15.20 -4.11 -2.11
C THR A 160 -14.79 -3.50 -0.77
N PRO A 161 -15.68 -2.88 -0.01
CA PRO A 161 -15.36 -2.39 1.34
C PRO A 161 -14.88 -3.47 2.32
N GLN A 162 -15.11 -4.76 2.03
CA GLN A 162 -14.69 -5.90 2.84
C GLN A 162 -13.37 -6.53 2.38
N GLY A 163 -12.82 -6.08 1.25
CA GLY A 163 -11.65 -6.66 0.59
C GLY A 163 -11.95 -6.99 -0.89
N PRO A 164 -11.12 -7.78 -1.57
CA PRO A 164 -11.39 -8.18 -2.96
C PRO A 164 -12.66 -9.04 -3.07
N ASP A 165 -13.23 -9.08 -4.27
CA ASP A 165 -14.32 -9.98 -4.60
C ASP A 165 -13.86 -11.44 -4.45
N MET A 166 -14.19 -12.03 -3.30
CA MET A 166 -13.73 -13.37 -2.93
C MET A 166 -14.39 -14.47 -3.76
N ASP A 167 -15.57 -14.25 -4.31
CA ASP A 167 -16.21 -15.24 -5.17
C ASP A 167 -15.39 -15.40 -6.46
N MET A 168 -14.97 -14.30 -7.03
CA MET A 168 -14.07 -14.30 -8.20
C MET A 168 -12.67 -14.85 -7.85
N VAL A 169 -12.12 -14.50 -6.67
CA VAL A 169 -10.83 -15.04 -6.22
C VAL A 169 -10.88 -16.56 -6.10
N GLU A 170 -11.88 -17.09 -5.41
CA GLU A 170 -12.05 -18.54 -5.21
C GLU A 170 -12.27 -19.28 -6.53
N GLU A 171 -13.10 -18.73 -7.43
CA GLU A 171 -13.33 -19.32 -8.74
C GLU A 171 -12.02 -19.46 -9.53
N LEU A 172 -11.26 -18.39 -9.62
CA LEU A 172 -10.02 -18.37 -10.41
C LEU A 172 -8.91 -19.21 -9.77
N VAL A 173 -8.72 -19.10 -8.45
CA VAL A 173 -7.66 -19.82 -7.73
C VAL A 173 -7.92 -21.33 -7.71
N ASN A 174 -9.15 -21.74 -7.51
CA ASN A 174 -9.51 -23.13 -7.35
C ASN A 174 -9.58 -23.89 -8.70
N ASN A 175 -9.71 -23.19 -9.83
CA ASN A 175 -9.94 -23.82 -11.13
C ASN A 175 -8.85 -23.58 -12.17
N ASP A 176 -7.97 -22.58 -11.99
CA ASP A 176 -6.92 -22.26 -12.97
C ASP A 176 -5.52 -22.49 -12.38
N PRO A 177 -4.81 -23.59 -12.76
CA PRO A 177 -3.47 -23.89 -12.28
C PRO A 177 -2.39 -22.90 -12.76
N ALA A 178 -2.71 -22.02 -13.70
CA ALA A 178 -1.83 -20.94 -14.12
C ALA A 178 -1.84 -19.76 -13.12
N VAL A 179 -2.84 -19.64 -12.26
CA VAL A 179 -2.89 -18.63 -11.21
C VAL A 179 -1.93 -19.02 -10.10
N LYS A 180 -0.80 -18.31 -10.01
CA LYS A 180 0.28 -18.59 -9.07
C LYS A 180 0.33 -17.61 -7.90
N GLY A 181 -0.36 -16.51 -7.98
CA GLY A 181 -0.33 -15.55 -6.89
C GLY A 181 -1.45 -14.50 -6.93
N ILE A 182 -1.60 -13.83 -5.80
CA ILE A 182 -2.46 -12.67 -5.61
C ILE A 182 -1.73 -11.61 -4.79
N TRP A 183 -1.87 -10.35 -5.17
CA TRP A 183 -1.42 -9.21 -4.38
C TRP A 183 -2.53 -8.78 -3.41
N CYS A 184 -2.18 -8.62 -2.13
CA CYS A 184 -3.10 -8.13 -1.11
C CYS A 184 -2.47 -6.99 -0.32
N VAL A 185 -3.22 -5.91 -0.09
CA VAL A 185 -2.91 -4.89 0.90
C VAL A 185 -4.05 -4.91 1.92
N PRO A 186 -3.96 -5.78 2.95
CA PRO A 186 -5.13 -6.19 3.73
C PRO A 186 -5.61 -5.15 4.73
N MET A 187 -4.75 -4.24 5.15
CA MET A 187 -5.10 -3.18 6.09
C MET A 187 -4.86 -1.82 5.46
N TYR A 188 -5.90 -0.98 5.46
CA TYR A 188 -5.88 0.35 4.85
C TYR A 188 -5.37 0.31 3.41
N SER A 189 -6.00 -0.52 2.58
CA SER A 189 -5.59 -0.84 1.22
C SER A 189 -5.24 0.40 0.38
N ASN A 190 -4.26 0.28 -0.47
CA ASN A 190 -3.80 1.34 -1.35
C ASN A 190 -4.45 1.19 -2.74
N PRO A 191 -5.36 2.12 -3.16
CA PRO A 191 -5.64 3.43 -2.54
C PRO A 191 -6.90 3.49 -1.66
N ASP A 192 -7.74 2.46 -1.58
CA ASP A 192 -9.11 2.55 -1.09
C ASP A 192 -9.23 2.78 0.41
N GLY A 193 -8.18 2.47 1.19
CA GLY A 193 -8.20 2.61 2.64
C GLY A 193 -9.06 1.56 3.35
N TYR A 194 -9.53 0.52 2.65
CA TYR A 194 -10.30 -0.57 3.23
C TYR A 194 -9.40 -1.52 4.03
N THR A 195 -9.95 -2.07 5.10
CA THR A 195 -9.37 -3.19 5.85
C THR A 195 -10.19 -4.45 5.53
N TYR A 196 -9.52 -5.55 5.21
CA TYR A 196 -10.18 -6.81 4.91
C TYR A 196 -10.98 -7.30 6.12
N SER A 197 -12.22 -7.71 5.88
CA SER A 197 -13.06 -8.27 6.92
C SER A 197 -12.55 -9.63 7.41
N ASP A 198 -12.93 -10.02 8.62
CA ASP A 198 -12.60 -11.33 9.18
C ASP A 198 -13.06 -12.48 8.26
N GLU A 199 -14.20 -12.31 7.62
CA GLU A 199 -14.72 -13.28 6.66
C GLU A 199 -13.81 -13.39 5.43
N THR A 200 -13.36 -12.25 4.88
CA THR A 200 -12.42 -12.23 3.76
C THR A 200 -11.11 -12.92 4.12
N VAL A 201 -10.56 -12.65 5.30
CA VAL A 201 -9.32 -13.31 5.77
C VAL A 201 -9.51 -14.82 5.91
N LYS A 202 -10.63 -15.28 6.49
CA LYS A 202 -10.96 -16.70 6.61
C LYS A 202 -11.12 -17.37 5.25
N ARG A 203 -11.75 -16.70 4.28
CA ARG A 203 -11.89 -17.22 2.91
C ARG A 203 -10.52 -17.35 2.22
N PHE A 204 -9.62 -16.36 2.38
CA PHE A 204 -8.23 -16.50 1.92
C PHE A 204 -7.52 -17.70 2.54
N ALA A 205 -7.64 -17.87 3.84
CA ALA A 205 -7.03 -18.98 4.58
C ALA A 205 -7.55 -20.35 4.13
N ALA A 206 -8.79 -20.43 3.69
CA ALA A 206 -9.46 -21.66 3.30
C ALA A 206 -9.37 -21.98 1.79
N LEU A 207 -8.67 -21.18 0.97
CA LEU A 207 -8.51 -21.40 -0.46
C LEU A 207 -7.99 -22.82 -0.75
N LYS A 208 -8.43 -23.39 -1.88
CA LYS A 208 -8.00 -24.70 -2.37
C LYS A 208 -7.40 -24.57 -3.77
N PRO A 209 -6.18 -24.02 -3.88
CA PRO A 209 -5.62 -23.68 -5.17
C PRO A 209 -5.44 -24.88 -6.08
N ALA A 210 -5.82 -24.74 -7.35
CA ALA A 210 -5.48 -25.70 -8.41
C ALA A 210 -3.96 -25.79 -8.65
N ALA A 211 -3.22 -24.73 -8.31
CA ALA A 211 -1.77 -24.68 -8.32
C ALA A 211 -1.22 -24.95 -6.91
N GLU A 212 -0.52 -26.08 -6.71
CA GLU A 212 0.12 -26.45 -5.42
C GLU A 212 1.11 -25.40 -4.92
N ASP A 213 1.67 -24.61 -5.82
CA ASP A 213 2.65 -23.56 -5.55
C ASP A 213 2.06 -22.14 -5.60
N PHE A 214 0.75 -22.00 -5.42
CA PHE A 214 0.08 -20.72 -5.29
C PHE A 214 0.56 -19.94 -4.03
N ARG A 215 0.70 -18.60 -4.13
CA ARG A 215 1.09 -17.76 -3.00
C ARG A 215 0.23 -16.51 -2.88
N ILE A 216 -0.11 -16.19 -1.63
CA ILE A 216 -0.73 -14.93 -1.23
C ILE A 216 0.38 -13.97 -0.82
N PHE A 217 0.56 -12.87 -1.57
CA PHE A 217 1.49 -11.80 -1.23
C PHE A 217 0.73 -10.76 -0.37
N TRP A 218 0.89 -10.89 0.93
CA TRP A 218 0.16 -10.14 1.95
C TRP A 218 0.98 -8.93 2.38
N ASP A 219 0.89 -7.80 1.64
CA ASP A 219 1.63 -6.57 1.92
C ASP A 219 0.95 -5.78 3.03
N ASN A 220 1.32 -6.07 4.28
CA ASN A 220 0.80 -5.45 5.49
C ASN A 220 1.56 -4.15 5.81
N ALA A 221 1.70 -3.27 4.80
CA ALA A 221 2.47 -2.04 4.86
C ALA A 221 1.92 -1.02 5.87
N TYR A 222 0.66 -1.16 6.26
CA TYR A 222 -0.05 -0.18 7.09
C TYR A 222 -0.52 -0.75 8.44
N CYS A 223 0.02 -1.86 8.91
CA CYS A 223 -0.39 -2.57 10.12
C CYS A 223 -0.46 -1.72 11.41
N VAL A 224 0.19 -0.56 11.44
CA VAL A 224 0.24 0.38 12.57
C VAL A 224 -0.05 1.84 12.17
N HIS A 225 -0.60 2.06 10.98
CA HIS A 225 -0.79 3.42 10.44
C HIS A 225 -2.22 3.91 10.64
N HIS A 226 -2.67 3.92 11.88
CA HIS A 226 -4.00 4.40 12.26
C HIS A 226 -4.10 5.93 12.17
N LEU A 227 -5.26 6.44 11.74
CA LEU A 227 -5.60 7.87 11.72
C LEU A 227 -6.70 8.23 12.72
N LYS A 228 -7.47 7.23 13.19
CA LYS A 228 -8.60 7.41 14.11
C LYS A 228 -8.40 6.57 15.37
N ASP A 229 -9.07 6.96 16.47
CA ASP A 229 -9.05 6.19 17.72
C ASP A 229 -9.86 4.90 17.60
N ASP A 230 -10.97 4.94 16.84
CA ASP A 230 -11.80 3.79 16.48
C ASP A 230 -11.25 3.06 15.25
N HIS A 231 -9.95 2.80 15.27
CA HIS A 231 -9.24 2.18 14.15
C HIS A 231 -9.67 0.74 13.89
N ASP A 232 -9.43 0.27 12.66
CA ASP A 232 -9.70 -1.11 12.29
C ASP A 232 -8.70 -2.08 12.95
N SER A 233 -9.09 -3.34 13.01
CA SER A 233 -8.24 -4.48 13.33
C SER A 233 -8.23 -5.45 12.16
N LEU A 234 -7.11 -6.14 11.95
CA LEU A 234 -6.97 -7.16 10.92
C LEU A 234 -6.82 -8.53 11.60
N LEU A 235 -7.65 -9.48 11.21
CA LEU A 235 -7.53 -10.87 11.66
C LEU A 235 -6.19 -11.46 11.17
N ASN A 236 -5.51 -12.23 12.04
CA ASN A 236 -4.24 -12.84 11.67
C ASN A 236 -4.45 -13.98 10.67
N ILE A 237 -3.90 -13.79 9.46
CA ILE A 237 -4.08 -14.76 8.37
C ILE A 237 -3.36 -16.09 8.64
N PHE A 238 -2.22 -16.10 9.35
CA PHE A 238 -1.51 -17.33 9.69
C PHE A 238 -2.28 -18.19 10.68
N ASP A 239 -2.94 -17.58 11.68
CA ASP A 239 -3.78 -18.31 12.63
C ASP A 239 -4.96 -18.99 11.93
N GLU A 240 -5.57 -18.30 10.97
CA GLU A 240 -6.67 -18.87 10.18
C GLU A 240 -6.16 -19.95 9.20
N ALA A 241 -5.05 -19.70 8.51
CA ALA A 241 -4.48 -20.66 7.57
C ALA A 241 -4.01 -21.94 8.27
N LYS A 242 -3.50 -21.85 9.50
CA LYS A 242 -3.11 -22.99 10.30
C LYS A 242 -4.30 -23.95 10.58
N LYS A 243 -5.48 -23.39 10.79
CA LYS A 243 -6.72 -24.20 10.96
C LYS A 243 -7.07 -25.02 9.71
N CYS A 244 -6.61 -24.54 8.54
CA CYS A 244 -6.86 -25.14 7.23
C CYS A 244 -5.67 -25.96 6.69
N GLY A 245 -4.50 -25.91 7.34
CA GLY A 245 -3.24 -26.51 6.85
C GLY A 245 -2.65 -25.80 5.65
N ASN A 246 -2.86 -24.49 5.53
CA ASN A 246 -2.56 -23.65 4.35
C ASN A 246 -1.49 -22.60 4.61
N GLU A 247 -0.72 -22.68 5.71
CA GLU A 247 0.28 -21.69 6.10
C GLU A 247 1.36 -21.47 5.02
N ASP A 248 1.63 -22.50 4.22
CA ASP A 248 2.63 -22.44 3.15
C ASP A 248 2.20 -21.54 1.98
N MET A 249 0.92 -21.16 1.90
CA MET A 249 0.46 -20.22 0.87
C MET A 249 0.84 -18.76 1.14
N ILE A 250 1.26 -18.39 2.37
CA ILE A 250 1.32 -16.99 2.80
C ILE A 250 2.74 -16.47 2.78
N PHE A 251 2.92 -15.32 2.13
CA PHE A 251 4.07 -14.43 2.27
C PHE A 251 3.58 -13.08 2.77
N GLU A 252 3.81 -12.78 4.05
CA GLU A 252 3.44 -11.49 4.62
C GLU A 252 4.63 -10.56 4.67
N PHE A 253 4.43 -9.31 4.27
CA PHE A 253 5.47 -8.30 4.18
C PHE A 253 5.14 -7.10 5.06
N ALA A 254 6.14 -6.57 5.76
CA ALA A 254 6.05 -5.32 6.50
C ALA A 254 7.38 -4.57 6.44
N SER A 255 7.36 -3.27 6.74
CA SER A 255 8.57 -2.47 6.82
C SER A 255 8.39 -1.21 7.66
N THR A 256 9.51 -0.63 8.09
CA THR A 256 9.54 0.68 8.74
C THR A 256 9.64 1.85 7.73
N SER A 257 9.44 1.61 6.44
CA SER A 257 9.61 2.63 5.39
C SER A 257 8.73 3.87 5.58
N LYS A 258 7.57 3.73 6.21
CA LYS A 258 6.67 4.84 6.53
C LYS A 258 6.61 5.15 8.04
N ILE A 259 7.49 4.52 8.81
CA ILE A 259 7.60 4.68 10.27
C ILE A 259 8.83 5.52 10.63
N THR A 260 10.00 5.21 10.02
CA THR A 260 11.26 5.91 10.23
C THR A 260 11.74 6.57 8.95
N PHE A 261 12.91 6.18 8.45
CA PHE A 261 13.50 6.70 7.21
C PHE A 261 13.26 5.73 6.05
N PRO A 262 12.52 6.11 5.00
CA PRO A 262 12.28 5.22 3.85
C PRO A 262 13.56 4.68 3.20
N GLY A 263 14.62 5.49 3.17
CA GLY A 263 15.91 5.11 2.59
C GLY A 263 16.79 4.25 3.52
N ALA A 264 16.46 4.19 4.81
CA ALA A 264 17.24 3.49 5.84
C ALA A 264 16.34 2.74 6.83
N GLY A 265 15.23 2.20 6.35
CA GLY A 265 14.30 1.38 7.12
C GLY A 265 14.77 -0.06 7.30
N VAL A 266 13.90 -0.87 7.87
CA VAL A 266 14.02 -2.32 7.98
C VAL A 266 12.74 -2.95 7.46
N ALA A 267 12.87 -3.97 6.61
CA ALA A 267 11.74 -4.71 6.05
C ALA A 267 11.83 -6.18 6.45
N VAL A 268 10.68 -6.83 6.50
CA VAL A 268 10.58 -8.25 6.83
C VAL A 268 9.64 -8.97 5.88
N ILE A 269 9.90 -10.27 5.73
CA ILE A 269 8.93 -11.25 5.26
C ILE A 269 8.65 -12.22 6.40
N ALA A 270 7.37 -12.43 6.70
CA ALA A 270 6.90 -13.52 7.53
C ALA A 270 6.34 -14.63 6.64
N ALA A 271 6.71 -15.87 6.93
CA ALA A 271 6.28 -17.05 6.17
C ALA A 271 6.30 -18.29 7.05
N SER A 272 5.65 -19.37 6.61
CA SER A 272 5.71 -20.67 7.29
C SER A 272 7.16 -21.15 7.44
N GLU A 273 7.39 -22.06 8.39
CA GLU A 273 8.72 -22.65 8.62
C GLU A 273 9.30 -23.29 7.34
N ASN A 274 8.47 -23.96 6.55
CA ASN A 274 8.87 -24.55 5.27
C ASN A 274 9.35 -23.50 4.28
N ASN A 275 8.60 -22.42 4.13
CA ASN A 275 8.96 -21.30 3.27
C ASN A 275 10.21 -20.56 3.79
N VAL A 276 10.35 -20.35 5.09
CA VAL A 276 11.55 -19.73 5.69
C VAL A 276 12.79 -20.56 5.37
N LYS A 277 12.73 -21.88 5.53
CA LYS A 277 13.84 -22.81 5.16
C LYS A 277 14.17 -22.72 3.67
N HIS A 278 13.14 -22.75 2.81
CA HIS A 278 13.33 -22.66 1.36
C HIS A 278 13.93 -21.31 0.93
N ILE A 279 13.37 -20.20 1.43
CA ILE A 279 13.86 -18.85 1.12
C ILE A 279 15.28 -18.66 1.64
N SER A 280 15.61 -19.10 2.87
CA SER A 280 16.94 -18.96 3.46
C SER A 280 18.01 -19.69 2.67
N LYS A 281 17.69 -20.87 2.12
CA LYS A 281 18.61 -21.61 1.25
C LYS A 281 18.97 -20.81 -0.01
N LEU A 282 17.99 -20.19 -0.65
CA LEU A 282 18.22 -19.37 -1.86
C LEU A 282 18.89 -18.04 -1.50
N LEU A 283 18.45 -17.42 -0.40
CA LEU A 283 19.01 -16.16 0.11
C LEU A 283 20.49 -16.30 0.44
N GLY A 284 20.95 -17.46 0.95
CA GLY A 284 22.36 -17.73 1.24
C GLY A 284 23.29 -17.68 0.03
N MET A 285 22.74 -17.79 -1.20
CA MET A 285 23.50 -17.58 -2.43
C MET A 285 23.51 -16.11 -2.88
N GLN A 286 22.53 -15.35 -2.44
CA GLN A 286 22.35 -13.93 -2.80
C GLN A 286 23.08 -13.01 -1.83
N ASN A 287 23.08 -13.34 -0.53
CA ASN A 287 23.53 -12.47 0.55
C ASN A 287 24.12 -13.29 1.71
N ILE A 288 25.07 -12.72 2.45
CA ILE A 288 25.60 -13.31 3.69
C ILE A 288 24.85 -12.76 4.91
N SER A 289 24.53 -11.48 4.88
CA SER A 289 23.75 -10.81 5.93
C SER A 289 23.25 -9.45 5.43
N TYR A 290 22.09 -9.05 5.93
CA TYR A 290 21.61 -7.67 5.78
C TYR A 290 22.26 -6.76 6.84
N ASP A 291 21.98 -5.46 6.78
CA ASP A 291 22.50 -4.43 7.69
C ASP A 291 22.00 -4.63 9.14
N LYS A 292 22.77 -5.38 9.94
CA LYS A 292 22.45 -5.67 11.33
C LYS A 292 22.65 -4.46 12.26
N VAL A 293 23.51 -3.53 11.90
CA VAL A 293 23.67 -2.26 12.65
C VAL A 293 22.38 -1.47 12.58
N ASN A 294 21.77 -1.39 11.39
CA ASN A 294 20.48 -0.74 11.21
C ASN A 294 19.33 -1.48 11.93
N GLN A 295 19.34 -2.82 11.91
CA GLN A 295 18.38 -3.63 12.68
C GLN A 295 18.48 -3.33 14.18
N LEU A 296 19.68 -3.37 14.75
CA LEU A 296 19.92 -3.07 16.16
C LEU A 296 19.52 -1.64 16.53
N ARG A 297 19.79 -0.68 15.65
CA ARG A 297 19.37 0.72 15.82
C ARG A 297 17.86 0.85 15.97
N HIS A 298 17.08 0.19 15.10
CA HIS A 298 15.63 0.20 15.17
C HIS A 298 15.12 -0.46 16.46
N VAL A 299 15.65 -1.62 16.82
CA VAL A 299 15.29 -2.32 18.05
C VAL A 299 15.53 -1.43 19.27
N ARG A 300 16.70 -0.82 19.37
CA ARG A 300 17.02 0.05 20.51
C ARG A 300 16.24 1.35 20.55
N TYR A 301 15.86 1.87 19.37
CA TYR A 301 15.05 3.07 19.28
C TYR A 301 13.62 2.84 19.79
N PHE A 302 13.01 1.74 19.42
CA PHE A 302 11.64 1.41 19.81
C PHE A 302 11.55 0.64 21.13
N GLY A 303 12.58 -0.11 21.48
CA GLY A 303 12.60 -1.04 22.60
C GLY A 303 11.81 -2.32 22.32
N ASN A 304 10.55 -2.20 21.95
CA ASN A 304 9.64 -3.31 21.62
C ASN A 304 8.47 -2.84 20.72
N ALA A 305 7.56 -3.73 20.39
CA ALA A 305 6.39 -3.43 19.56
C ALA A 305 5.47 -2.36 20.17
N ASP A 306 5.33 -2.32 21.50
CA ASP A 306 4.51 -1.29 22.16
C ASP A 306 5.17 0.10 22.10
N GLY A 307 6.50 0.16 22.17
CA GLY A 307 7.26 1.39 21.94
C GLY A 307 7.07 1.90 20.52
N LEU A 308 7.06 0.99 19.53
CA LEU A 308 6.75 1.34 18.14
C LEU A 308 5.30 1.83 18.00
N ARG A 309 4.31 1.15 18.59
CA ARG A 309 2.90 1.59 18.56
C ARG A 309 2.73 2.99 19.18
N LYS A 310 3.37 3.25 20.34
CA LYS A 310 3.37 4.60 20.95
C LYS A 310 4.05 5.65 20.06
N TYR A 311 5.06 5.27 19.32
CA TYR A 311 5.68 6.16 18.33
C TYR A 311 4.71 6.49 17.19
N MET A 312 3.92 5.54 16.74
CA MET A 312 2.92 5.75 15.68
C MET A 312 1.77 6.68 16.09
N GLU A 313 1.46 6.81 17.39
CA GLU A 313 0.51 7.82 17.86
C GLU A 313 0.97 9.25 17.53
N LYS A 314 2.28 9.50 17.51
CA LYS A 314 2.83 10.80 17.08
C LYS A 314 2.66 11.01 15.56
N HIS A 315 2.79 9.94 14.77
CA HIS A 315 2.49 9.98 13.33
C HIS A 315 1.02 10.31 13.06
N LYS A 316 0.11 9.67 13.81
CA LYS A 316 -1.32 9.94 13.76
C LYS A 316 -1.63 11.41 14.02
N ALA A 317 -1.03 12.01 15.05
CA ALA A 317 -1.22 13.43 15.38
C ALA A 317 -0.81 14.38 14.24
N ILE A 318 0.15 13.99 13.40
CA ILE A 318 0.57 14.77 12.22
C ILE A 318 -0.33 14.51 11.02
N LEU A 319 -0.69 13.24 10.78
CA LEU A 319 -1.38 12.85 9.55
C LEU A 319 -2.89 13.06 9.60
N ALA A 320 -3.55 12.73 10.72
CA ALA A 320 -5.01 12.79 10.83
C ALA A 320 -5.58 14.17 10.45
N PRO A 321 -5.04 15.30 10.91
CA PRO A 321 -5.57 16.62 10.51
C PRO A 321 -5.49 16.87 8.99
N LYS A 322 -4.47 16.34 8.31
CA LYS A 322 -4.31 16.49 6.86
C LYS A 322 -5.39 15.71 6.10
N PHE A 323 -5.69 14.48 6.56
CA PHE A 323 -6.75 13.67 5.99
C PHE A 323 -8.14 14.28 6.27
N ASP A 324 -8.39 14.71 7.50
CA ASP A 324 -9.65 15.35 7.88
C ASP A 324 -9.91 16.62 7.06
N THR A 325 -8.85 17.41 6.79
CA THR A 325 -8.95 18.59 5.93
C THR A 325 -9.38 18.22 4.51
N VAL A 326 -8.75 17.21 3.90
CA VAL A 326 -9.13 16.78 2.55
C VAL A 326 -10.56 16.26 2.49
N ILE A 327 -10.96 15.40 3.44
CA ILE A 327 -12.33 14.87 3.51
C ILE A 327 -13.35 15.99 3.72
N ARG A 328 -13.08 16.92 4.64
CA ARG A 328 -13.96 18.08 4.89
C ARG A 328 -14.19 18.90 3.61
N ILE A 329 -13.11 19.25 2.89
CA ILE A 329 -13.22 20.06 1.67
C ILE A 329 -13.94 19.28 0.55
N LEU A 330 -13.65 17.99 0.36
CA LEU A 330 -14.39 17.17 -0.60
C LEU A 330 -15.88 17.14 -0.27
N THR A 331 -16.23 17.00 1.00
CA THR A 331 -17.62 16.98 1.47
C THR A 331 -18.32 18.34 1.24
N GLU A 332 -17.68 19.43 1.66
CA GLU A 332 -18.25 20.80 1.55
C GLU A 332 -18.42 21.23 0.08
N GLN A 333 -17.47 20.86 -0.79
CA GLN A 333 -17.43 21.37 -2.16
C GLN A 333 -18.09 20.43 -3.18
N MET A 334 -18.05 19.13 -2.94
CA MET A 334 -18.45 18.12 -3.93
C MET A 334 -19.62 17.24 -3.47
N GLY A 335 -19.91 17.19 -2.17
CA GLY A 335 -20.88 16.25 -1.61
C GLY A 335 -22.27 16.34 -2.24
N ASP A 336 -22.73 17.55 -2.53
CA ASP A 336 -24.05 17.80 -3.11
C ASP A 336 -24.12 17.65 -4.65
N LEU A 337 -22.98 17.49 -5.34
CA LEU A 337 -22.94 17.55 -6.80
C LEU A 337 -23.19 16.20 -7.49
N ASP A 338 -23.05 15.09 -6.78
CA ASP A 338 -23.23 13.71 -7.28
C ASP A 338 -22.32 13.39 -8.49
N ILE A 339 -21.05 13.87 -8.45
CA ILE A 339 -20.07 13.71 -9.51
C ILE A 339 -18.78 13.00 -9.07
N LEU A 340 -18.56 12.93 -7.77
CA LEU A 340 -17.44 12.27 -7.13
C LEU A 340 -17.93 11.40 -6.00
N THR A 341 -17.25 10.28 -5.79
CA THR A 341 -17.32 9.50 -4.56
C THR A 341 -15.92 9.32 -4.00
N TRP A 342 -15.78 9.24 -2.69
CA TRP A 342 -14.50 9.01 -2.03
C TRP A 342 -14.68 8.13 -0.81
N ASN A 343 -13.59 7.52 -0.39
CA ASN A 343 -13.53 6.73 0.83
C ASN A 343 -12.96 7.57 1.97
N GLU A 344 -13.44 7.34 3.19
CA GLU A 344 -12.94 7.95 4.42
C GLU A 344 -12.09 6.93 5.18
N PRO A 345 -10.78 6.86 4.94
CA PRO A 345 -9.94 5.83 5.54
C PRO A 345 -9.72 6.09 7.03
N LYS A 346 -9.74 5.03 7.84
CA LYS A 346 -9.35 5.07 9.26
C LYS A 346 -7.84 4.94 9.47
N GLY A 347 -7.08 4.79 8.39
CA GLY A 347 -5.63 4.65 8.42
C GLY A 347 -5.01 4.66 7.02
N GLY A 348 -3.71 4.41 6.95
CA GLY A 348 -2.96 4.39 5.69
C GLY A 348 -2.50 5.76 5.22
N TYR A 349 -2.28 5.89 3.91
CA TYR A 349 -1.60 7.05 3.31
C TYR A 349 -2.36 7.68 2.15
N PHE A 350 -3.57 7.17 1.83
CA PHE A 350 -4.28 7.54 0.61
C PHE A 350 -5.77 7.74 0.83
N ILE A 351 -6.36 8.56 -0.04
CA ILE A 351 -7.80 8.68 -0.25
C ILE A 351 -8.07 8.28 -1.70
N SER A 352 -8.96 7.32 -1.90
CA SER A 352 -9.45 6.92 -3.21
C SER A 352 -10.65 7.78 -3.59
N VAL A 353 -10.58 8.39 -4.77
CA VAL A 353 -11.65 9.20 -5.33
C VAL A 353 -12.06 8.61 -6.67
N ASN A 354 -13.35 8.42 -6.88
CA ASN A 354 -13.90 8.01 -8.15
C ASN A 354 -14.72 9.14 -8.77
N THR A 355 -14.36 9.52 -9.98
CA THR A 355 -15.10 10.45 -10.81
C THR A 355 -16.23 9.71 -11.56
N LEU A 356 -17.02 10.42 -12.35
CA LEU A 356 -17.86 9.79 -13.37
C LEU A 356 -16.98 9.04 -14.38
N ASP A 357 -17.52 7.99 -14.98
CA ASP A 357 -16.82 7.16 -15.95
C ASP A 357 -16.27 7.98 -17.12
N GLY A 358 -15.02 7.73 -17.50
CA GLY A 358 -14.30 8.40 -18.57
C GLY A 358 -13.79 9.80 -18.23
N CYS A 359 -13.67 10.15 -16.93
CA CYS A 359 -13.32 11.50 -16.51
C CYS A 359 -11.97 11.62 -15.80
N ALA A 360 -11.40 10.53 -15.25
CA ALA A 360 -10.21 10.62 -14.39
C ALA A 360 -8.97 11.17 -15.10
N LYS A 361 -8.72 10.80 -16.35
CA LYS A 361 -7.57 11.29 -17.13
C LYS A 361 -7.66 12.79 -17.37
N GLU A 362 -8.84 13.26 -17.73
CA GLU A 362 -9.05 14.69 -18.00
C GLU A 362 -8.95 15.50 -16.72
N VAL A 363 -9.52 15.00 -15.60
CA VAL A 363 -9.36 15.59 -14.26
C VAL A 363 -7.88 15.70 -13.90
N ALA A 364 -7.12 14.62 -14.01
CA ALA A 364 -5.69 14.62 -13.69
C ALA A 364 -4.89 15.58 -14.59
N ARG A 365 -5.26 15.68 -15.89
CA ARG A 365 -4.63 16.62 -16.83
C ARG A 365 -4.85 18.06 -16.42
N LEU A 366 -6.06 18.44 -16.10
CA LEU A 366 -6.40 19.82 -15.73
C LEU A 366 -5.87 20.18 -14.34
N CYS A 367 -5.89 19.27 -13.38
CA CYS A 367 -5.18 19.48 -12.11
C CYS A 367 -3.70 19.80 -12.36
N LYS A 368 -3.03 19.04 -13.23
CA LYS A 368 -1.63 19.27 -13.58
C LYS A 368 -1.41 20.62 -14.27
N GLU A 369 -2.30 21.03 -15.17
CA GLU A 369 -2.23 22.36 -15.80
C GLU A 369 -2.48 23.50 -14.81
N GLY A 370 -3.32 23.26 -13.80
CA GLY A 370 -3.55 24.18 -12.67
C GLY A 370 -2.41 24.17 -11.65
N GLY A 371 -1.41 23.30 -11.80
CA GLY A 371 -0.25 23.24 -10.91
C GLY A 371 -0.36 22.17 -9.82
N VAL A 372 -1.40 21.31 -9.84
CA VAL A 372 -1.57 20.19 -8.89
C VAL A 372 -1.21 18.87 -9.54
N VAL A 373 -0.15 18.22 -9.07
CA VAL A 373 0.28 16.91 -9.56
C VAL A 373 -0.41 15.81 -8.75
N LEU A 374 -1.23 15.01 -9.43
CA LEU A 374 -1.86 13.81 -8.89
C LEU A 374 -1.14 12.54 -9.37
N THR A 375 -1.43 11.40 -8.76
CA THR A 375 -1.05 10.10 -9.33
C THR A 375 -1.70 9.98 -10.71
N GLY A 376 -0.94 9.53 -11.71
CA GLY A 376 -1.46 9.39 -13.07
C GLY A 376 -2.70 8.53 -13.12
N ALA A 377 -3.75 8.97 -13.81
CA ALA A 377 -4.97 8.19 -13.97
C ALA A 377 -4.66 6.82 -14.59
N GLY A 378 -5.29 5.78 -14.06
CA GLY A 378 -5.03 4.38 -14.42
C GLY A 378 -3.84 3.73 -13.71
N ALA A 379 -2.99 4.46 -12.99
CA ALA A 379 -1.84 3.89 -12.30
C ALA A 379 -2.24 2.84 -11.23
N THR A 380 -3.45 2.94 -10.70
CA THR A 380 -4.00 2.01 -9.71
C THR A 380 -4.56 0.72 -10.33
N PHE A 381 -4.28 0.48 -11.60
CA PHE A 381 -4.72 -0.70 -12.36
C PHE A 381 -3.55 -1.34 -13.11
N PRO A 382 -3.58 -2.68 -13.34
CA PRO A 382 -2.67 -3.39 -14.23
C PRO A 382 -2.53 -2.71 -15.59
N TYR A 383 -1.32 -2.70 -16.11
CA TYR A 383 -0.99 -2.07 -17.41
C TYR A 383 -1.35 -0.59 -17.50
N LYS A 384 -1.61 0.08 -16.35
CA LYS A 384 -2.08 1.47 -16.24
C LYS A 384 -3.40 1.73 -16.98
N LYS A 385 -4.28 0.73 -17.00
CA LYS A 385 -5.55 0.77 -17.70
C LYS A 385 -6.71 0.60 -16.72
N ASP A 386 -7.27 1.73 -16.26
CA ASP A 386 -8.57 1.74 -15.62
C ASP A 386 -9.64 1.58 -16.70
N PRO A 387 -10.41 0.48 -16.71
CA PRO A 387 -11.41 0.25 -17.76
C PRO A 387 -12.52 1.30 -17.78
N ASN A 388 -12.80 1.92 -16.64
CA ASN A 388 -13.85 2.93 -16.50
C ASN A 388 -13.28 4.36 -16.51
N ASP A 389 -11.96 4.53 -16.50
CA ASP A 389 -11.28 5.84 -16.44
C ASP A 389 -11.88 6.76 -15.37
N LYS A 390 -12.00 6.26 -14.12
CA LYS A 390 -12.68 6.97 -13.03
C LYS A 390 -11.86 7.11 -11.75
N ASN A 391 -10.88 6.25 -11.50
CA ASN A 391 -10.17 6.24 -10.22
C ASN A 391 -9.00 7.24 -10.19
N ILE A 392 -8.95 8.01 -9.11
CA ILE A 392 -7.87 8.94 -8.77
C ILE A 392 -7.44 8.67 -7.34
N ARG A 393 -6.13 8.57 -7.13
CA ARG A 393 -5.52 8.43 -5.80
C ARG A 393 -4.96 9.76 -5.32
N LEU A 394 -5.44 10.23 -4.17
CA LEU A 394 -4.91 11.39 -3.46
C LEU A 394 -4.00 10.96 -2.32
N SER A 395 -2.92 11.69 -2.09
CA SER A 395 -1.98 11.48 -0.99
C SER A 395 -1.82 12.72 -0.13
N PRO A 396 -2.59 12.88 0.96
CA PRO A 396 -2.48 14.02 1.87
C PRO A 396 -1.23 14.00 2.75
N SER A 397 -0.49 12.89 2.80
CA SER A 397 0.57 12.66 3.78
C SER A 397 1.78 13.58 3.65
N PHE A 398 2.17 13.96 2.43
CA PHE A 398 3.41 14.70 2.17
C PHE A 398 3.31 16.22 2.34
N PRO A 399 2.27 16.93 1.85
CA PRO A 399 2.19 18.39 2.01
C PRO A 399 2.03 18.79 3.48
N THR A 400 2.39 20.04 3.81
CA THR A 400 2.05 20.63 5.12
C THR A 400 0.54 20.75 5.26
N LEU A 401 0.03 20.96 6.47
CA LEU A 401 -1.41 21.12 6.71
C LEU A 401 -1.98 22.31 5.93
N GLU A 402 -1.31 23.47 5.98
CA GLU A 402 -1.69 24.68 5.22
C GLU A 402 -1.76 24.40 3.72
N ARG A 403 -0.74 23.71 3.17
CA ARG A 403 -0.73 23.31 1.76
C ARG A 403 -1.78 22.23 1.46
N SER A 404 -2.13 21.36 2.39
CA SER A 404 -3.22 20.40 2.19
C SER A 404 -4.56 21.11 2.05
N GLU A 405 -4.79 22.21 2.78
CA GLU A 405 -5.94 23.08 2.58
C GLU A 405 -5.96 23.74 1.21
N GLU A 406 -4.85 24.36 0.82
CA GLU A 406 -4.69 24.92 -0.55
C GLU A 406 -4.95 23.84 -1.61
N HIS A 407 -4.26 22.71 -1.54
CA HIS A 407 -4.36 21.60 -2.50
C HIS A 407 -5.79 21.09 -2.68
N THR A 408 -6.56 21.05 -1.62
CA THR A 408 -7.89 20.46 -1.64
C THR A 408 -8.95 21.50 -2.00
N SER A 409 -8.79 22.74 -1.58
CA SER A 409 -9.63 23.85 -2.04
C SER A 409 -9.58 24.02 -3.56
N GLU A 410 -8.49 23.60 -4.16
CA GLU A 410 -8.24 23.64 -5.60
C GLU A 410 -8.90 22.51 -6.38
N LEU A 411 -9.22 21.39 -5.73
CA LEU A 411 -10.13 20.40 -6.29
C LEU A 411 -11.53 20.98 -6.56
N GLN A 412 -11.85 22.18 -6.05
CA GLN A 412 -13.06 22.95 -6.41
C GLN A 412 -13.15 23.23 -7.92
N SER A 413 -12.05 23.22 -8.64
CA SER A 413 -12.06 23.34 -10.09
C SER A 413 -12.54 22.07 -10.82
N LEU A 414 -12.65 20.93 -10.12
CA LEU A 414 -13.09 19.65 -10.66
C LEU A 414 -14.53 19.64 -11.25
N PRO A 415 -15.53 20.36 -10.68
CA PRO A 415 -16.86 20.43 -11.27
C PRO A 415 -16.86 20.96 -12.72
N ASN A 416 -15.91 21.83 -13.07
CA ASN A 416 -15.72 22.31 -14.43
C ASN A 416 -15.53 21.23 -15.47
N LEU A 417 -14.81 20.23 -15.09
CA LEU A 417 -14.38 19.12 -15.90
C LEU A 417 -15.53 18.19 -16.24
N VAL A 418 -16.31 17.88 -15.22
CA VAL A 418 -17.46 17.00 -15.36
C VAL A 418 -18.55 17.65 -16.21
N CYS A 419 -18.79 18.96 -16.02
CA CYS A 419 -19.76 19.70 -16.85
C CYS A 419 -19.39 19.73 -18.33
N ARG A 420 -18.11 19.82 -18.68
CA ARG A 420 -17.66 19.78 -20.08
C ARG A 420 -17.85 18.39 -20.69
N LEU A 421 -17.46 17.34 -19.97
CA LEU A 421 -17.57 15.95 -20.43
C LEU A 421 -19.02 15.46 -20.56
N LEU A 422 -19.94 15.94 -19.71
CA LEU A 422 -21.36 15.64 -19.84
C LEU A 422 -21.99 16.25 -21.10
N ARG A 423 -21.40 17.30 -21.66
CA ARG A 423 -21.89 17.94 -22.89
C ARG A 423 -21.34 17.29 -24.16
N GLU A 424 -20.12 16.75 -24.12
CA GLU A 424 -19.52 16.07 -25.28
C GLU A 424 -20.04 14.63 -25.47
N LYS A 425 -20.74 14.08 -24.46
CA LYS A 425 -21.40 12.76 -24.54
C LYS A 425 -22.91 12.80 -24.85
N LYS A 426 -23.50 13.99 -25.02
CA LYS A 426 -24.84 14.20 -25.56
C LYS A 426 -24.75 14.82 -26.96
#